data_9c74a3a842af84e71d858ff0ded3a0ed
#
_entry.id   9c74a3a842af84e71d858ff0ded3a0ed
#
_cell.length_a   1.000
_cell.length_b   1.000
_cell.length_c   1.000
_cell.angle_alpha   90.00
_cell.angle_beta   90.00
_cell.angle_gamma   90.00
#
_symmetry.space_group_name_H-M   'P 1'
#
loop_
_entity.id
_entity.type
_entity.pdbx_description
1 polymer ?
#
loop_
_entity_poly.entity_id
_entity_poly.type
_entity_poly.pdbx_seq_one_letter_code
_entity_poly.pdbx_strand_id
1 'polypeptide(L)'
;MQLFIGNKNYSSWSLRAWYLMSKFDVEFSETQLVLDTPDFYNELKKTFAVQKVPALIDGDLQVWDSLAICEYINDAYLSGAAWPKYITQRAKARALSAEMHSGFMALRSEMPMNIRTTRKVDLSSEALKDIARIDEIFAQQQDVFPNEWFFGDFSIADAMYVPVVLRLKTYQITLSPEAQQYCDFVMRCPVLQGWITQALTETDIVECDEAGTPV
;
A
#
# COMPACT_ATOMS: atom_id res chain seq x y z
N MET A 1 -7.86 0.81 19.34
CA MET A 1 -8.13 0.12 18.05
C MET A 1 -7.20 -1.06 17.89
N GLN A 2 -7.62 -2.09 17.12
CA GLN A 2 -6.77 -3.24 16.76
C GLN A 2 -6.81 -3.45 15.25
N LEU A 3 -5.65 -3.42 14.60
CA LEU A 3 -5.50 -3.64 13.16
C LEU A 3 -4.95 -5.05 12.91
N PHE A 4 -5.71 -5.86 12.17
CA PHE A 4 -5.29 -7.17 11.69
C PHE A 4 -4.62 -7.01 10.32
N ILE A 5 -3.42 -7.54 10.20
CA ILE A 5 -2.58 -7.46 8.98
C ILE A 5 -2.06 -8.84 8.60
N GLY A 6 -1.66 -8.99 7.33
CA GLY A 6 -0.86 -10.13 6.87
C GLY A 6 0.64 -9.89 7.02
N ASN A 7 1.43 -10.85 6.54
CA ASN A 7 2.88 -10.72 6.48
C ASN A 7 3.31 -9.37 5.87
N LYS A 8 4.21 -8.66 6.53
CA LYS A 8 4.68 -7.35 6.07
C LYS A 8 5.45 -7.41 4.76
N ASN A 9 6.08 -8.55 4.51
CA ASN A 9 6.76 -8.79 3.24
C ASN A 9 5.81 -8.77 2.03
N TYR A 10 4.59 -9.29 2.19
CA TYR A 10 3.68 -9.60 1.08
C TYR A 10 2.39 -8.77 1.06
N SER A 11 1.84 -8.43 2.24
CA SER A 11 0.51 -7.83 2.32
C SER A 11 0.46 -6.36 1.92
N SER A 12 0.38 -6.12 0.62
CA SER A 12 0.25 -4.77 0.07
C SER A 12 -1.02 -4.05 0.52
N TRP A 13 -2.10 -4.78 0.76
CA TRP A 13 -3.35 -4.22 1.27
C TRP A 13 -3.23 -3.78 2.73
N SER A 14 -2.58 -4.58 3.58
CA SER A 14 -2.33 -4.23 4.98
C SER A 14 -1.43 -3.01 5.13
N LEU A 15 -0.40 -2.90 4.28
CA LEU A 15 0.51 -1.76 4.28
C LEU A 15 -0.22 -0.42 4.14
N ARG A 16 -1.26 -0.33 3.30
CA ARG A 16 -1.99 0.92 3.08
C ARG A 16 -2.61 1.48 4.35
N ALA A 17 -3.41 0.69 5.04
CA ALA A 17 -4.06 1.10 6.28
C ALA A 17 -3.04 1.35 7.39
N TRP A 18 -2.09 0.42 7.57
CA TRP A 18 -1.03 0.54 8.55
C TRP A 18 -0.20 1.82 8.34
N TYR A 19 0.16 2.11 7.08
CA TYR A 19 1.00 3.25 6.75
C TYR A 19 0.27 4.57 7.01
N LEU A 20 -1.01 4.68 6.64
CA LEU A 20 -1.81 5.85 6.95
C LEU A 20 -1.86 6.09 8.45
N MET A 21 -2.26 5.08 9.23
CA MET A 21 -2.40 5.21 10.69
C MET A 21 -1.06 5.59 11.33
N SER A 22 0.04 4.96 10.93
CA SER A 22 1.38 5.25 11.45
C SER A 22 1.89 6.64 11.03
N LYS A 23 1.56 7.12 9.84
CA LYS A 23 1.95 8.46 9.35
C LYS A 23 1.27 9.60 10.09
N PHE A 24 0.08 9.36 10.60
CA PHE A 24 -0.67 10.33 11.39
C PHE A 24 -0.61 10.07 12.90
N ASP A 25 0.32 9.22 13.34
CA ASP A 25 0.51 8.88 14.75
C ASP A 25 -0.78 8.42 15.47
N VAL A 26 -1.66 7.74 14.73
CA VAL A 26 -2.87 7.14 15.29
C VAL A 26 -2.49 5.92 16.12
N GLU A 27 -2.92 5.85 17.38
CA GLU A 27 -2.62 4.73 18.27
C GLU A 27 -3.45 3.49 17.92
N PHE A 28 -2.79 2.36 17.70
CA PHE A 28 -3.42 1.05 17.49
C PHE A 28 -2.51 -0.09 17.93
N SER A 29 -3.10 -1.21 18.31
CA SER A 29 -2.39 -2.48 18.42
C SER A 29 -2.43 -3.23 17.09
N GLU A 30 -1.40 -4.01 16.81
CA GLU A 30 -1.24 -4.78 15.59
C GLU A 30 -1.39 -6.28 15.88
N THR A 31 -2.16 -6.98 15.07
CA THR A 31 -2.22 -8.44 15.04
C THR A 31 -1.82 -8.93 13.67
N GLN A 32 -0.63 -9.52 13.57
CA GLN A 32 -0.12 -10.08 12.32
C GLN A 32 -0.51 -11.55 12.20
N LEU A 33 -1.01 -11.93 11.02
CA LEU A 33 -1.41 -13.29 10.66
C LEU A 33 -0.61 -13.74 9.44
N VAL A 34 -0.18 -14.99 9.43
CA VAL A 34 0.51 -15.57 8.27
C VAL A 34 -0.51 -15.86 7.17
N LEU A 35 -0.37 -15.18 6.03
CA LEU A 35 -1.29 -15.28 4.89
C LEU A 35 -1.43 -16.73 4.41
N ASP A 36 -2.61 -17.05 3.91
CA ASP A 36 -2.98 -18.32 3.26
C ASP A 36 -2.80 -19.56 4.14
N THR A 37 -2.76 -19.41 5.48
CA THR A 37 -2.73 -20.52 6.42
C THR A 37 -4.13 -20.81 7.00
N PRO A 38 -4.39 -22.05 7.49
CA PRO A 38 -5.62 -22.36 8.19
C PRO A 38 -5.87 -21.44 9.40
N ASP A 39 -4.82 -21.07 10.12
CA ASP A 39 -4.90 -20.21 11.30
C ASP A 39 -5.31 -18.78 10.91
N PHE A 40 -4.83 -18.26 9.77
CA PHE A 40 -5.26 -16.98 9.20
C PHE A 40 -6.79 -16.93 9.04
N TYR A 41 -7.34 -17.92 8.35
CA TYR A 41 -8.78 -17.97 8.09
C TYR A 41 -9.59 -18.23 9.35
N ASN A 42 -9.12 -19.11 10.23
CA ASN A 42 -9.79 -19.42 11.49
C ASN A 42 -9.84 -18.21 12.42
N GLU A 43 -8.77 -17.44 12.52
CA GLU A 43 -8.70 -16.24 13.35
C GLU A 43 -9.64 -15.15 12.84
N LEU A 44 -9.58 -14.82 11.56
CA LEU A 44 -10.45 -13.81 10.96
C LEU A 44 -11.94 -14.20 11.04
N LYS A 45 -12.28 -15.47 10.85
CA LYS A 45 -13.66 -15.97 10.91
C LYS A 45 -14.31 -15.78 12.29
N LYS A 46 -13.53 -15.74 13.36
CA LYS A 46 -14.07 -15.53 14.73
C LYS A 46 -14.67 -14.12 14.88
N THR A 47 -14.15 -13.17 14.13
CA THR A 47 -14.43 -11.75 14.38
C THR A 47 -15.03 -11.04 13.16
N PHE A 48 -14.62 -11.37 11.95
CA PHE A 48 -15.00 -10.62 10.75
C PHE A 48 -15.91 -11.42 9.81
N ALA A 49 -16.84 -10.72 9.16
CA ALA A 49 -17.66 -11.30 8.09
C ALA A 49 -16.83 -11.69 6.86
N VAL A 50 -15.67 -11.04 6.66
CA VAL A 50 -14.73 -11.32 5.57
C VAL A 50 -13.41 -11.85 6.11
N GLN A 51 -12.84 -12.83 5.42
CA GLN A 51 -11.57 -13.47 5.80
C GLN A 51 -10.44 -12.83 4.98
N LYS A 52 -10.28 -11.52 5.11
CA LYS A 52 -9.27 -10.73 4.39
C LYS A 52 -8.64 -9.69 5.32
N VAL A 53 -7.41 -9.30 5.02
CA VAL A 53 -6.69 -8.22 5.68
C VAL A 53 -6.37 -7.09 4.68
N PRO A 54 -6.28 -5.82 5.17
CA PRO A 54 -6.43 -5.38 6.55
C PRO A 54 -7.88 -5.46 7.04
N ALA A 55 -8.03 -5.64 8.35
CA ALA A 55 -9.31 -5.52 9.04
C ALA A 55 -9.09 -4.80 10.39
N LEU A 56 -10.01 -3.91 10.75
CA LEU A 56 -9.90 -3.05 11.92
C LEU A 56 -11.04 -3.34 12.90
N ILE A 57 -10.70 -3.38 14.19
CA ILE A 57 -11.68 -3.33 15.31
C ILE A 57 -11.47 -2.01 16.05
N ASP A 58 -12.55 -1.28 16.25
CA ASP A 58 -12.59 -0.10 17.10
C ASP A 58 -13.83 -0.13 18.01
N GLY A 59 -13.61 -0.50 19.25
CA GLY A 59 -14.72 -0.84 20.15
C GLY A 59 -15.56 -2.00 19.58
N ASP A 60 -16.84 -1.75 19.34
CA ASP A 60 -17.77 -2.73 18.74
C ASP A 60 -17.82 -2.64 17.20
N LEU A 61 -17.14 -1.66 16.61
CA LEU A 61 -17.13 -1.47 15.16
C LEU A 61 -16.07 -2.34 14.50
N GLN A 62 -16.47 -3.02 13.44
CA GLN A 62 -15.59 -3.77 12.56
C GLN A 62 -15.56 -3.13 11.18
N VAL A 63 -14.37 -2.80 10.69
CA VAL A 63 -14.17 -2.20 9.34
C VAL A 63 -13.20 -3.06 8.55
N TRP A 64 -13.53 -3.37 7.34
CA TRP A 64 -12.65 -4.07 6.39
C TRP A 64 -12.59 -3.34 5.07
N ASP A 65 -11.61 -3.72 4.25
CA ASP A 65 -11.10 -3.04 3.09
C ASP A 65 -10.17 -1.88 3.46
N SER A 66 -9.04 -1.83 2.77
CA SER A 66 -7.96 -0.87 3.10
C SER A 66 -8.37 0.59 2.91
N LEU A 67 -9.14 0.89 1.84
CA LEU A 67 -9.59 2.26 1.57
C LEU A 67 -10.70 2.66 2.56
N ALA A 68 -11.62 1.75 2.86
CA ALA A 68 -12.67 2.00 3.85
C ALA A 68 -12.09 2.25 5.24
N ILE A 69 -11.05 1.51 5.64
CA ILE A 69 -10.33 1.77 6.89
C ILE A 69 -9.68 3.16 6.87
N CYS A 70 -8.99 3.51 5.77
CA CYS A 70 -8.38 4.84 5.63
C CYS A 70 -9.41 5.96 5.72
N GLU A 71 -10.57 5.83 5.09
CA GLU A 71 -11.66 6.82 5.17
C GLU A 71 -12.25 6.89 6.59
N TYR A 72 -12.48 5.76 7.25
CA TYR A 72 -12.94 5.73 8.62
C TYR A 72 -11.98 6.46 9.57
N ILE A 73 -10.68 6.16 9.47
CA ILE A 73 -9.65 6.83 10.29
C ILE A 73 -9.61 8.33 9.99
N ASN A 74 -9.69 8.72 8.72
CA ASN A 74 -9.75 10.13 8.33
C ASN A 74 -10.92 10.88 8.98
N ASP A 75 -12.10 10.28 8.99
CA ASP A 75 -13.30 10.93 9.50
C ASP A 75 -13.36 10.91 11.04
N ALA A 76 -13.05 9.75 11.65
CA ALA A 76 -13.21 9.56 13.09
C ALA A 76 -12.05 10.14 13.93
N TYR A 77 -10.81 10.15 13.40
CA TYR A 77 -9.61 10.48 14.17
C TYR A 77 -8.82 11.67 13.64
N LEU A 78 -8.93 11.99 12.35
CA LEU A 78 -8.10 13.01 11.70
C LEU A 78 -8.87 14.25 11.26
N SER A 79 -10.17 14.31 11.50
CA SER A 79 -11.03 15.47 11.13
C SER A 79 -10.87 15.88 9.66
N GLY A 80 -10.67 14.90 8.77
CA GLY A 80 -10.51 15.12 7.34
C GLY A 80 -9.08 15.45 6.87
N ALA A 81 -8.08 15.44 7.76
CA ALA A 81 -6.71 15.87 7.44
C ALA A 81 -5.95 14.89 6.51
N ALA A 82 -6.43 13.65 6.35
CA ALA A 82 -5.82 12.69 5.43
C ALA A 82 -6.21 12.90 3.95
N TRP A 83 -6.96 13.95 3.63
CA TRP A 83 -7.24 14.38 2.27
C TRP A 83 -6.78 15.83 2.02
N PRO A 84 -6.40 16.18 0.78
CA PRO A 84 -6.06 17.56 0.44
C PRO A 84 -7.15 18.55 0.83
N LYS A 85 -6.74 19.70 1.35
CA LYS A 85 -7.65 20.77 1.80
C LYS A 85 -8.50 21.34 0.66
N TYR A 86 -7.89 21.55 -0.51
CA TYR A 86 -8.58 22.14 -1.67
C TYR A 86 -9.45 21.09 -2.36
N ILE A 87 -10.71 21.44 -2.63
CA ILE A 87 -11.70 20.50 -3.15
C ILE A 87 -11.30 19.88 -4.50
N THR A 88 -10.64 20.62 -5.36
CA THR A 88 -10.16 20.14 -6.67
C THR A 88 -9.05 19.11 -6.53
N GLN A 89 -8.08 19.36 -5.66
CA GLN A 89 -7.02 18.42 -5.33
C GLN A 89 -7.59 17.18 -4.63
N ARG A 90 -8.50 17.36 -3.69
CA ARG A 90 -9.17 16.25 -2.99
C ARG A 90 -9.98 15.36 -3.96
N ALA A 91 -10.66 15.95 -4.93
CA ALA A 91 -11.35 15.17 -5.97
C ALA A 91 -10.38 14.34 -6.80
N LYS A 92 -9.24 14.92 -7.21
CA LYS A 92 -8.18 14.20 -7.94
C LYS A 92 -7.53 13.10 -7.06
N ALA A 93 -7.25 13.40 -5.79
CA ALA A 93 -6.69 12.43 -4.84
C ALA A 93 -7.61 11.20 -4.66
N ARG A 94 -8.92 11.42 -4.53
CA ARG A 94 -9.91 10.35 -4.48
C ARG A 94 -9.99 9.57 -5.79
N ALA A 95 -9.90 10.24 -6.94
CA ALA A 95 -9.88 9.56 -8.24
C ALA A 95 -8.67 8.64 -8.38
N LEU A 96 -7.46 9.13 -8.04
CA LEU A 96 -6.24 8.31 -8.04
C LEU A 96 -6.33 7.16 -7.05
N SER A 97 -6.85 7.39 -5.86
CA SER A 97 -7.04 6.32 -4.85
C SER A 97 -8.00 5.23 -5.35
N ALA A 98 -9.11 5.61 -5.97
CA ALA A 98 -10.08 4.68 -6.54
C ALA A 98 -9.49 3.91 -7.73
N GLU A 99 -8.74 4.59 -8.63
CA GLU A 99 -8.01 3.97 -9.74
C GLU A 99 -7.03 2.92 -9.23
N MET A 100 -6.23 3.25 -8.19
CA MET A 100 -5.32 2.29 -7.58
C MET A 100 -6.07 1.15 -6.88
N HIS A 101 -7.18 1.43 -6.22
CA HIS A 101 -7.95 0.43 -5.47
C HIS A 101 -8.57 -0.64 -6.38
N SER A 102 -9.13 -0.23 -7.52
CA SER A 102 -9.88 -1.12 -8.42
C SER A 102 -9.13 -1.53 -9.68
N GLY A 103 -8.01 -0.89 -10.00
CA GLY A 103 -7.27 -1.08 -11.25
C GLY A 103 -5.91 -1.78 -11.07
N PHE A 104 -5.11 -1.73 -12.16
CA PHE A 104 -3.74 -2.26 -12.21
C PHE A 104 -3.66 -3.76 -11.91
N MET A 105 -4.60 -4.52 -12.45
CA MET A 105 -4.74 -5.94 -12.14
C MET A 105 -3.59 -6.78 -12.69
N ALA A 106 -3.07 -6.45 -13.87
CA ALA A 106 -1.94 -7.16 -14.46
C ALA A 106 -0.66 -6.92 -13.63
N LEU A 107 -0.37 -5.67 -13.28
CA LEU A 107 0.74 -5.34 -12.39
C LEU A 107 0.65 -6.08 -11.06
N ARG A 108 -0.53 -6.11 -10.43
CA ARG A 108 -0.73 -6.79 -9.14
C ARG A 108 -0.48 -8.29 -9.21
N SER A 109 -0.94 -8.91 -10.29
CA SER A 109 -0.84 -10.35 -10.50
C SER A 109 0.59 -10.78 -10.87
N GLU A 110 1.27 -10.00 -11.73
CA GLU A 110 2.57 -10.37 -12.26
C GLU A 110 3.73 -9.88 -11.39
N MET A 111 3.50 -8.80 -10.60
CA MET A 111 4.46 -8.18 -9.70
C MET A 111 3.91 -8.12 -8.28
N PRO A 112 3.64 -9.25 -7.59
CA PRO A 112 3.22 -9.23 -6.20
C PRO A 112 4.26 -8.52 -5.31
N MET A 113 3.82 -7.93 -4.19
CA MET A 113 4.74 -7.26 -3.27
C MET A 113 5.60 -8.31 -2.56
N ASN A 114 6.92 -8.18 -2.67
CA ASN A 114 7.90 -8.99 -1.97
C ASN A 114 9.12 -8.12 -1.61
N ILE A 115 9.18 -7.68 -0.36
CA ILE A 115 10.16 -6.68 0.09
C ILE A 115 11.55 -7.27 0.28
N ARG A 116 11.64 -8.56 0.67
CA ARG A 116 12.88 -9.23 1.05
C ARG A 116 13.82 -9.54 -0.11
N THR A 117 13.36 -9.48 -1.34
CA THR A 117 14.13 -9.97 -2.49
C THR A 117 14.06 -8.99 -3.66
N THR A 118 15.06 -9.09 -4.52
CA THR A 118 15.03 -8.52 -5.87
C THR A 118 14.70 -9.63 -6.83
N ARG A 119 13.76 -9.40 -7.75
CA ARG A 119 13.23 -10.45 -8.62
C ARG A 119 13.14 -9.96 -10.07
N LYS A 120 13.23 -10.91 -10.99
CA LYS A 120 13.03 -10.70 -12.41
C LYS A 120 11.82 -11.47 -12.89
N VAL A 121 10.97 -10.83 -13.69
CA VAL A 121 9.76 -11.41 -14.27
C VAL A 121 9.60 -10.92 -15.72
N ASP A 122 9.08 -11.78 -16.59
CA ASP A 122 8.68 -11.38 -17.94
C ASP A 122 7.24 -10.83 -17.87
N LEU A 123 7.10 -9.56 -18.20
CA LEU A 123 5.83 -8.82 -18.07
C LEU A 123 4.99 -8.90 -19.33
N SER A 124 3.69 -9.08 -19.17
CA SER A 124 2.73 -8.96 -20.26
C SER A 124 2.60 -7.52 -20.78
N SER A 125 2.00 -7.37 -21.96
CA SER A 125 1.68 -6.04 -22.49
C SER A 125 0.71 -5.26 -21.59
N GLU A 126 -0.15 -5.95 -20.87
CA GLU A 126 -1.10 -5.37 -19.92
C GLU A 126 -0.39 -4.83 -18.67
N ALA A 127 0.56 -5.58 -18.11
CA ALA A 127 1.37 -5.12 -16.98
C ALA A 127 2.25 -3.91 -17.37
N LEU A 128 2.80 -3.92 -18.59
CA LEU A 128 3.57 -2.78 -19.11
C LEU A 128 2.70 -1.52 -19.28
N LYS A 129 1.42 -1.66 -19.69
CA LYS A 129 0.47 -0.54 -19.73
C LYS A 129 0.15 -0.02 -18.32
N ASP A 130 -0.05 -0.92 -17.34
CA ASP A 130 -0.25 -0.55 -15.95
C ASP A 130 0.95 0.25 -15.41
N ILE A 131 2.17 -0.21 -15.68
CA ILE A 131 3.42 0.47 -15.30
C ILE A 131 3.50 1.86 -15.96
N ALA A 132 3.24 1.97 -17.26
CA ALA A 132 3.28 3.23 -17.98
C ALA A 132 2.27 4.24 -17.39
N ARG A 133 1.07 3.78 -17.02
CA ARG A 133 0.07 4.64 -16.37
C ARG A 133 0.53 5.12 -14.98
N ILE A 134 1.17 4.25 -14.20
CA ILE A 134 1.73 4.61 -12.90
C ILE A 134 2.88 5.61 -13.04
N ASP A 135 3.77 5.39 -14.00
CA ASP A 135 4.86 6.32 -14.32
C ASP A 135 4.31 7.72 -14.65
N GLU A 136 3.30 7.78 -15.51
CA GLU A 136 2.61 9.03 -15.85
C GLU A 136 2.01 9.72 -14.62
N ILE A 137 1.34 8.97 -13.72
CA ILE A 137 0.75 9.51 -12.49
C ILE A 137 1.86 10.11 -11.60
N PHE A 138 2.94 9.37 -11.37
CA PHE A 138 4.04 9.81 -10.52
C PHE A 138 4.72 11.04 -11.11
N ALA A 139 5.03 11.03 -12.40
CA ALA A 139 5.65 12.17 -13.09
C ALA A 139 4.77 13.42 -13.01
N GLN A 140 3.49 13.31 -13.34
CA GLN A 140 2.56 14.46 -13.28
C GLN A 140 2.44 15.06 -11.87
N GLN A 141 2.48 14.24 -10.82
CA GLN A 141 2.42 14.77 -9.46
C GLN A 141 3.75 15.41 -9.04
N GLN A 142 4.89 14.86 -9.46
CA GLN A 142 6.20 15.46 -9.18
C GLN A 142 6.47 16.75 -9.96
N ASP A 143 5.89 16.92 -11.14
CA ASP A 143 5.93 18.19 -11.86
C ASP A 143 5.25 19.33 -11.08
N VAL A 144 4.22 19.01 -10.31
CA VAL A 144 3.47 20.00 -9.51
C VAL A 144 4.04 20.14 -8.09
N PHE A 145 4.47 19.03 -7.49
CA PHE A 145 4.95 18.94 -6.11
C PHE A 145 6.31 18.20 -6.06
N PRO A 146 7.40 18.84 -6.53
CA PRO A 146 8.71 18.17 -6.63
C PRO A 146 9.29 17.81 -5.25
N ASN A 147 9.68 16.56 -5.08
CA ASN A 147 10.16 16.00 -3.81
C ASN A 147 9.17 16.09 -2.64
N GLU A 148 7.90 16.05 -2.93
CA GLU A 148 6.82 16.06 -1.95
C GLU A 148 5.85 14.89 -2.20
N TRP A 149 4.84 14.75 -1.34
CA TRP A 149 3.71 13.85 -1.54
C TRP A 149 2.85 14.31 -2.72
N PHE A 150 1.97 13.46 -3.23
CA PHE A 150 1.18 13.73 -4.44
C PHE A 150 0.48 15.10 -4.46
N PHE A 151 0.14 15.63 -3.30
CA PHE A 151 -0.56 16.92 -3.17
C PHE A 151 0.14 17.86 -2.17
N GLY A 152 1.45 17.75 -2.01
CA GLY A 152 2.28 18.49 -1.07
C GLY A 152 2.33 17.79 0.29
N ASP A 153 1.21 17.73 1.00
CA ASP A 153 1.09 16.98 2.25
C ASP A 153 0.73 15.50 1.99
N PHE A 154 1.16 14.63 2.91
CA PHE A 154 0.81 13.21 2.86
C PHE A 154 -0.70 13.00 2.94
N SER A 155 -1.21 12.09 2.11
CA SER A 155 -2.63 11.80 2.02
C SER A 155 -2.93 10.30 1.84
N ILE A 156 -4.22 9.94 1.88
CA ILE A 156 -4.70 8.60 1.54
C ILE A 156 -4.22 8.18 0.14
N ALA A 157 -4.14 9.12 -0.82
CA ALA A 157 -3.67 8.81 -2.16
C ALA A 157 -2.24 8.25 -2.13
N ASP A 158 -1.34 8.85 -1.37
CA ASP A 158 0.02 8.35 -1.21
C ASP A 158 0.04 6.95 -0.56
N ALA A 159 -0.74 6.76 0.51
CA ALA A 159 -0.85 5.46 1.18
C ALA A 159 -1.32 4.35 0.22
N MET A 160 -2.21 4.66 -0.72
CA MET A 160 -2.68 3.70 -1.73
C MET A 160 -1.59 3.28 -2.72
N TYR A 161 -0.63 4.18 -3.04
CA TYR A 161 0.43 3.91 -4.02
C TYR A 161 1.75 3.41 -3.41
N VAL A 162 1.99 3.53 -2.10
CA VAL A 162 3.23 3.03 -1.45
C VAL A 162 3.55 1.58 -1.78
N PRO A 163 2.61 0.61 -1.79
CA PRO A 163 2.92 -0.76 -2.19
C PRO A 163 3.41 -0.89 -3.63
N VAL A 164 3.02 0.04 -4.51
CA VAL A 164 3.50 0.06 -5.91
C VAL A 164 4.96 0.45 -5.96
N VAL A 165 5.38 1.47 -5.19
CA VAL A 165 6.79 1.87 -5.07
C VAL A 165 7.67 0.67 -4.67
N LEU A 166 7.21 -0.14 -3.71
CA LEU A 166 7.93 -1.35 -3.30
C LEU A 166 8.00 -2.40 -4.42
N ARG A 167 6.90 -2.62 -5.17
CA ARG A 167 6.89 -3.53 -6.32
C ARG A 167 7.87 -3.07 -7.40
N LEU A 168 7.83 -1.79 -7.78
CA LEU A 168 8.74 -1.22 -8.79
C LEU A 168 10.20 -1.42 -8.39
N LYS A 169 10.53 -1.28 -7.10
CA LYS A 169 11.86 -1.57 -6.56
C LYS A 169 12.21 -3.07 -6.62
N THR A 170 11.32 -3.94 -6.15
CA THR A 170 11.53 -5.41 -6.15
C THR A 170 11.86 -5.93 -7.55
N TYR A 171 11.12 -5.48 -8.55
CA TYR A 171 11.26 -5.94 -9.95
C TYR A 171 12.15 -5.04 -10.81
N GLN A 172 12.86 -4.09 -10.19
CA GLN A 172 13.85 -3.21 -10.84
C GLN A 172 13.30 -2.51 -12.09
N ILE A 173 12.08 -2.00 -12.02
CA ILE A 173 11.44 -1.30 -13.14
C ILE A 173 12.10 0.05 -13.35
N THR A 174 12.50 0.31 -14.59
CA THR A 174 13.00 1.63 -15.01
C THR A 174 11.83 2.58 -15.23
N LEU A 175 11.88 3.74 -14.60
CA LEU A 175 10.87 4.79 -14.65
C LEU A 175 11.42 6.05 -15.31
N SER A 176 10.53 6.99 -15.64
CA SER A 176 10.95 8.37 -15.98
C SER A 176 11.67 9.02 -14.78
N PRO A 177 12.52 10.02 -15.01
CA PRO A 177 13.27 10.68 -13.93
C PRO A 177 12.36 11.23 -12.83
N GLU A 178 11.23 11.83 -13.21
CA GLU A 178 10.27 12.43 -12.31
C GLU A 178 9.54 11.36 -11.47
N ALA A 179 9.11 10.26 -12.09
CA ALA A 179 8.50 9.13 -11.39
C ALA A 179 9.50 8.45 -10.43
N GLN A 180 10.76 8.30 -10.86
CA GLN A 180 11.82 7.78 -9.99
C GLN A 180 12.06 8.69 -8.78
N GLN A 181 12.01 10.01 -8.98
CA GLN A 181 12.15 10.99 -7.89
C GLN A 181 11.08 10.80 -6.81
N TYR A 182 9.82 10.54 -7.19
CA TYR A 182 8.76 10.22 -6.23
C TYR A 182 9.06 8.91 -5.48
N CYS A 183 9.47 7.87 -6.19
CA CYS A 183 9.82 6.59 -5.56
C CYS A 183 10.96 6.76 -4.54
N ASP A 184 12.00 7.51 -4.90
CA ASP A 184 13.13 7.79 -4.02
C ASP A 184 12.72 8.63 -2.80
N PHE A 185 11.82 9.58 -2.98
CA PHE A 185 11.25 10.38 -1.89
C PHE A 185 10.48 9.49 -0.91
N VAL A 186 9.55 8.67 -1.39
CA VAL A 186 8.75 7.74 -0.59
C VAL A 186 9.64 6.76 0.17
N MET A 187 10.66 6.20 -0.50
CA MET A 187 11.59 5.25 0.11
C MET A 187 12.43 5.84 1.24
N ARG A 188 12.62 7.15 1.31
CA ARG A 188 13.32 7.80 2.43
C ARG A 188 12.44 8.01 3.67
N CYS A 189 11.13 7.77 3.59
CA CYS A 189 10.20 7.99 4.69
C CYS A 189 10.51 7.05 5.88
N PRO A 190 10.80 7.57 7.09
CA PRO A 190 11.14 6.74 8.25
C PRO A 190 10.06 5.74 8.63
N VAL A 191 8.78 6.10 8.50
CA VAL A 191 7.65 5.20 8.78
C VAL A 191 7.66 4.00 7.83
N LEU A 192 7.92 4.22 6.52
CA LEU A 192 8.03 3.13 5.57
C LEU A 192 9.26 2.25 5.86
N GLN A 193 10.38 2.85 6.23
CA GLN A 193 11.58 2.11 6.63
C GLN A 193 11.34 1.23 7.85
N GLY A 194 10.51 1.66 8.80
CA GLY A 194 10.06 0.84 9.93
C GLY A 194 9.31 -0.42 9.50
N TRP A 195 8.37 -0.30 8.54
CA TRP A 195 7.70 -1.46 7.94
C TRP A 195 8.66 -2.39 7.21
N ILE A 196 9.53 -1.83 6.36
CA ILE A 196 10.53 -2.60 5.60
C ILE A 196 11.45 -3.38 6.54
N THR A 197 11.94 -2.73 7.61
CA THR A 197 12.82 -3.38 8.59
C THR A 197 12.15 -4.60 9.22
N GLN A 198 10.87 -4.51 9.56
CA GLN A 198 10.12 -5.64 10.10
C GLN A 198 9.87 -6.72 9.03
N ALA A 199 9.51 -6.34 7.82
CA ALA A 199 9.33 -7.27 6.70
C ALA A 199 10.60 -8.11 6.43
N LEU A 200 11.77 -7.51 6.57
CA LEU A 200 13.06 -8.20 6.37
C LEU A 200 13.38 -9.23 7.46
N THR A 201 12.71 -9.20 8.60
CA THR A 201 12.88 -10.21 9.67
C THR A 201 11.94 -11.42 9.52
N GLU A 202 10.93 -11.31 8.65
CA GLU A 202 10.00 -12.41 8.41
C GLU A 202 10.66 -13.56 7.65
N THR A 203 10.28 -14.79 7.99
CA THR A 203 10.81 -16.02 7.36
C THR A 203 9.75 -16.80 6.59
N ASP A 204 8.47 -16.53 6.85
CA ASP A 204 7.38 -17.21 6.14
C ASP A 204 7.44 -16.96 4.64
N ILE A 205 7.00 -17.95 3.87
CA ILE A 205 6.89 -17.87 2.41
C ILE A 205 5.41 -18.00 2.03
N VAL A 206 4.94 -17.05 1.23
CA VAL A 206 3.62 -17.08 0.61
C VAL A 206 3.83 -17.37 -0.88
N GLU A 207 3.67 -18.62 -1.27
CA GLU A 207 4.05 -19.13 -2.59
C GLU A 207 3.45 -18.34 -3.77
N CYS A 208 2.20 -17.89 -3.64
CA CYS A 208 1.55 -17.11 -4.70
C CYS A 208 2.16 -15.71 -4.91
N ASP A 209 2.94 -15.21 -3.94
CA ASP A 209 3.62 -13.92 -3.98
C ASP A 209 5.13 -14.04 -4.32
N GLU A 210 5.60 -15.26 -4.69
CA GLU A 210 6.98 -15.53 -5.10
C GLU A 210 7.15 -15.53 -6.64
N ALA A 211 6.54 -14.58 -7.34
CA ALA A 211 6.60 -14.48 -8.80
C ALA A 211 8.01 -14.23 -9.34
N GLY A 212 8.33 -14.81 -10.50
CA GLY A 212 9.62 -14.65 -11.19
C GLY A 212 10.76 -15.40 -10.50
N THR A 213 11.99 -14.97 -10.79
CA THR A 213 13.22 -15.56 -10.25
C THR A 213 14.01 -14.54 -9.43
N PRO A 214 14.64 -14.93 -8.30
CA PRO A 214 15.58 -14.06 -7.58
C PRO A 214 16.74 -13.62 -8.48
N VAL A 215 17.22 -12.37 -8.27
CA VAL A 215 18.37 -11.79 -8.99
C VAL A 215 19.56 -11.72 -8.06
#